data_28a481a9f6f2a7c7fdd37f9f0f18981d
#
_entry.id   28a481a9f6f2a7c7fdd37f9f0f18981d
#
_cell.length_a   1.000
_cell.length_b   1.000
_cell.length_c   1.000
_cell.angle_alpha   90.00
_cell.angle_beta   90.00
_cell.angle_gamma   90.00
#
_symmetry.space_group_name_H-M   'P 1'
#
loop_
_entity.id
_entity.type
_entity.pdbx_description
1 polymer ?
#
loop_
_entity_poly.entity_id
_entity_poly.type
_entity_poly.pdbx_seq_one_letter_code
_entity_poly.pdbx_strand_id
1 'polypeptide(L)'
;MRKFLLLWLVGLMLVPSVMAERKKVGLVLGGGGAKGVAHIGVLKVLEEAGIPIDYIAGTSMGAIVGGLYSVGYNAAEIDSMVRLQDWSMLLSDRVKRSSLTFPEKENSERYVFSLPFGRSKKEITIQGMIKGQNLQNLFSDLTIGYHDSVDFNQLNIPFA
;
A
#
# COMPACT_ATOMS: atom_id res chain seq x y z
N MET A 1 65.24 -2.83 7.28
CA MET A 1 64.26 -3.52 6.44
C MET A 1 62.98 -3.85 7.22
N ARG A 2 62.98 -4.50 8.39
CA ARG A 2 61.73 -4.83 9.14
C ARG A 2 60.85 -3.60 9.50
N LYS A 3 61.45 -2.45 9.83
CA LYS A 3 60.69 -1.21 10.16
C LYS A 3 59.95 -0.63 8.96
N PHE A 4 60.55 -0.69 7.77
CA PHE A 4 59.89 -0.23 6.52
C PHE A 4 58.74 -1.15 6.09
N LEU A 5 58.88 -2.48 6.35
CA LEU A 5 57.80 -3.45 6.04
C LEU A 5 56.60 -3.21 6.95
N LEU A 6 56.82 -2.91 8.25
CA LEU A 6 55.77 -2.58 9.21
C LEU A 6 55.04 -1.27 8.85
N LEU A 7 55.75 -0.24 8.43
CA LEU A 7 55.18 1.00 7.97
C LEU A 7 54.34 0.82 6.70
N TRP A 8 54.79 -0.04 5.80
CA TRP A 8 54.02 -0.40 4.60
C TRP A 8 52.74 -1.16 4.89
N LEU A 9 52.79 -2.09 5.86
CA LEU A 9 51.66 -2.89 6.31
C LEU A 9 50.61 -2.03 7.05
N VAL A 10 51.04 -1.07 7.85
CA VAL A 10 50.18 -0.10 8.54
C VAL A 10 49.56 0.88 7.54
N GLY A 11 50.29 1.30 6.52
CA GLY A 11 49.77 2.15 5.43
C GLY A 11 48.70 1.46 4.60
N LEU A 12 48.78 0.14 4.41
CA LEU A 12 47.78 -0.66 3.68
C LEU A 12 46.48 -0.83 4.47
N MET A 13 46.55 -0.79 5.82
CA MET A 13 45.35 -0.86 6.69
C MET A 13 44.61 0.49 6.80
N LEU A 14 45.22 1.59 6.35
CA LEU A 14 44.64 2.93 6.39
C LEU A 14 43.97 3.34 5.08
N VAL A 15 43.79 2.43 4.12
CA VAL A 15 43.01 2.73 2.93
C VAL A 15 41.55 2.85 3.36
N PRO A 16 40.95 4.04 3.38
CA PRO A 16 39.53 4.18 3.68
C PRO A 16 38.78 3.37 2.63
N SER A 17 37.96 2.43 3.08
CA SER A 17 37.01 1.75 2.19
C SER A 17 36.11 2.83 1.58
N VAL A 18 36.39 3.25 0.38
CA VAL A 18 35.48 4.09 -0.38
C VAL A 18 34.25 3.22 -0.69
N MET A 19 33.31 3.20 0.24
CA MET A 19 32.00 2.63 0.03
C MET A 19 31.34 3.51 -1.04
N ALA A 20 31.37 3.04 -2.26
CA ALA A 20 30.60 3.69 -3.34
C ALA A 20 29.12 3.68 -2.90
N GLU A 21 28.58 4.86 -2.62
CA GLU A 21 27.16 4.99 -2.27
C GLU A 21 26.34 4.51 -3.46
N ARG A 22 25.54 3.46 -3.26
CA ARG A 22 24.68 2.96 -4.33
C ARG A 22 23.62 4.02 -4.68
N LYS A 23 23.25 4.07 -5.92
CA LYS A 23 22.13 4.91 -6.36
C LYS A 23 20.84 4.45 -5.68
N LYS A 24 20.05 5.39 -5.18
CA LYS A 24 18.75 5.12 -4.59
C LYS A 24 17.73 4.78 -5.68
N VAL A 25 16.88 3.80 -5.39
CA VAL A 25 15.84 3.32 -6.30
C VAL A 25 14.48 3.78 -5.80
N GLY A 26 13.80 4.59 -6.60
CA GLY A 26 12.41 4.98 -6.38
C GLY A 26 11.49 4.16 -7.26
N LEU A 27 10.44 3.56 -6.69
CA LEU A 27 9.42 2.81 -7.40
C LEU A 27 8.14 3.64 -7.48
N VAL A 28 7.62 3.84 -8.71
CA VAL A 28 6.36 4.54 -8.93
C VAL A 28 5.32 3.59 -9.49
N LEU A 29 4.20 3.42 -8.77
CA LEU A 29 3.13 2.50 -9.10
C LEU A 29 1.88 3.26 -9.52
N GLY A 30 1.51 3.15 -10.79
CA GLY A 30 0.35 3.84 -11.35
C GLY A 30 -0.99 3.26 -10.92
N GLY A 31 -2.07 4.02 -11.14
CA GLY A 31 -3.43 3.53 -11.00
C GLY A 31 -3.79 2.57 -12.14
N GLY A 32 -4.92 1.89 -12.02
CA GLY A 32 -5.42 1.01 -13.09
C GLY A 32 -6.56 0.08 -12.68
N GLY A 33 -7.17 0.32 -11.53
CA GLY A 33 -8.19 -0.57 -10.96
C GLY A 33 -7.64 -2.00 -10.85
N ALA A 34 -8.42 -3.00 -11.24
CA ALA A 34 -8.01 -4.40 -11.18
C ALA A 34 -6.70 -4.72 -11.94
N LYS A 35 -6.37 -3.95 -12.99
CA LYS A 35 -5.12 -4.14 -13.74
C LYS A 35 -3.88 -3.79 -12.91
N GLY A 36 -4.02 -2.93 -11.90
CA GLY A 36 -2.92 -2.55 -11.01
C GLY A 36 -2.39 -3.71 -10.16
N VAL A 37 -3.11 -4.82 -10.06
CA VAL A 37 -2.61 -6.08 -9.45
C VAL A 37 -1.33 -6.57 -10.15
N ALA A 38 -1.10 -6.21 -11.42
CA ALA A 38 0.14 -6.52 -12.13
C ALA A 38 1.40 -5.96 -11.45
N HIS A 39 1.27 -4.90 -10.63
CA HIS A 39 2.38 -4.35 -9.86
C HIS A 39 3.01 -5.40 -8.92
N ILE A 40 2.23 -6.35 -8.43
CA ILE A 40 2.72 -7.43 -7.57
C ILE A 40 3.74 -8.29 -8.34
N GLY A 41 3.49 -8.55 -9.64
CA GLY A 41 4.44 -9.27 -10.49
C GLY A 41 5.77 -8.52 -10.65
N VAL A 42 5.71 -7.18 -10.74
CA VAL A 42 6.93 -6.34 -10.78
C VAL A 42 7.68 -6.43 -9.46
N LEU A 43 6.99 -6.33 -8.33
CA LEU A 43 7.61 -6.46 -7.01
C LEU A 43 8.31 -7.82 -6.83
N LYS A 44 7.69 -8.93 -7.26
CA LYS A 44 8.30 -10.26 -7.23
C LYS A 44 9.63 -10.30 -7.99
N VAL A 45 9.65 -9.73 -9.20
CA VAL A 45 10.89 -9.70 -10.01
C VAL A 45 11.96 -8.83 -9.36
N LEU A 46 11.59 -7.70 -8.74
CA LEU A 46 12.53 -6.84 -8.04
C LEU A 46 13.11 -7.53 -6.79
N GLU A 47 12.29 -8.26 -6.03
CA GLU A 47 12.73 -9.07 -4.89
C GLU A 47 13.68 -10.18 -5.34
N GLU A 48 13.31 -10.96 -6.37
CA GLU A 48 14.12 -12.03 -6.95
C GLU A 48 15.48 -11.53 -7.48
N ALA A 49 15.48 -10.33 -8.07
CA ALA A 49 16.68 -9.68 -8.55
C ALA A 49 17.53 -9.04 -7.45
N GLY A 50 17.05 -9.03 -6.20
CA GLY A 50 17.73 -8.39 -5.07
C GLY A 50 17.88 -6.87 -5.22
N ILE A 51 16.96 -6.22 -5.94
CA ILE A 51 16.97 -4.77 -6.16
C ILE A 51 16.32 -4.09 -4.96
N PRO A 52 17.08 -3.37 -4.11
CA PRO A 52 16.53 -2.69 -2.96
C PRO A 52 15.75 -1.44 -3.39
N ILE A 53 14.54 -1.29 -2.88
CA ILE A 53 13.67 -0.14 -3.12
C ILE A 53 13.83 0.83 -1.95
N ASP A 54 14.18 2.08 -2.22
CA ASP A 54 14.40 3.11 -1.20
C ASP A 54 13.20 4.02 -0.98
N TYR A 55 12.34 4.17 -1.99
CA TYR A 55 11.14 5.01 -1.95
C TYR A 55 10.06 4.40 -2.82
N ILE A 56 8.82 4.53 -2.38
CA ILE A 56 7.66 4.12 -3.17
C ILE A 56 6.68 5.29 -3.28
N ALA A 57 6.16 5.51 -4.48
CA ALA A 57 5.03 6.39 -4.71
C ALA A 57 3.93 5.63 -5.44
N GLY A 58 2.67 5.84 -5.06
CA GLY A 58 1.56 5.08 -5.62
C GLY A 58 0.29 5.88 -5.82
N THR A 59 -0.49 5.48 -6.83
CA THR A 59 -1.82 6.06 -7.08
C THR A 59 -2.86 4.95 -7.24
N SER A 60 -4.03 5.08 -6.58
CA SER A 60 -5.13 4.09 -6.64
C SER A 60 -4.64 2.68 -6.28
N MET A 61 -4.80 1.67 -7.14
CA MET A 61 -4.30 0.32 -6.90
C MET A 61 -2.79 0.28 -6.65
N GLY A 62 -2.02 1.15 -7.29
CA GLY A 62 -0.59 1.29 -7.03
C GLY A 62 -0.29 1.80 -5.63
N ALA A 63 -1.14 2.68 -5.07
CA ALA A 63 -1.03 3.10 -3.68
C ALA A 63 -1.34 1.96 -2.69
N ILE A 64 -2.31 1.11 -3.03
CA ILE A 64 -2.66 -0.07 -2.24
C ILE A 64 -1.49 -1.04 -2.18
N VAL A 65 -0.98 -1.45 -3.33
CA VAL A 65 0.13 -2.40 -3.42
C VAL A 65 1.41 -1.82 -2.83
N GLY A 66 1.73 -0.56 -3.16
CA GLY A 66 2.91 0.13 -2.67
C GLY A 66 2.86 0.40 -1.18
N GLY A 67 1.71 0.81 -0.64
CA GLY A 67 1.51 1.03 0.78
C GLY A 67 1.68 -0.24 1.60
N LEU A 68 1.06 -1.35 1.19
CA LEU A 68 1.25 -2.65 1.85
C LEU A 68 2.72 -3.09 1.81
N TYR A 69 3.39 -2.91 0.68
CA TYR A 69 4.81 -3.23 0.56
C TYR A 69 5.67 -2.32 1.47
N SER A 70 5.32 -1.03 1.56
CA SER A 70 6.04 -0.05 2.39
C SER A 70 5.93 -0.33 3.89
N VAL A 71 4.83 -0.92 4.37
CA VAL A 71 4.69 -1.35 5.76
C VAL A 71 5.36 -2.70 6.05
N GLY A 72 5.84 -3.43 5.04
CA GLY A 72 6.68 -4.61 5.21
C GLY A 72 6.12 -5.93 4.69
N TYR A 73 4.97 -5.94 4.03
CA TYR A 73 4.50 -7.13 3.33
C TYR A 73 5.37 -7.41 2.11
N ASN A 74 5.77 -8.66 1.90
CA ASN A 74 6.46 -9.07 0.68
C ASN A 74 5.47 -9.31 -0.47
N ALA A 75 5.99 -9.40 -1.70
CA ALA A 75 5.16 -9.55 -2.90
C ALA A 75 4.30 -10.84 -2.90
N ALA A 76 4.79 -11.93 -2.30
CA ALA A 76 4.04 -13.18 -2.21
C ALA A 76 2.87 -13.09 -1.22
N GLU A 77 3.06 -12.40 -0.09
CA GLU A 77 2.01 -12.14 0.89
C GLU A 77 0.92 -11.25 0.29
N ILE A 78 1.31 -10.18 -0.41
CA ILE A 78 0.36 -9.29 -1.09
C ILE A 78 -0.42 -10.06 -2.17
N ASP A 79 0.23 -10.91 -2.97
CA ASP A 79 -0.44 -11.74 -3.98
C ASP A 79 -1.49 -12.67 -3.34
N SER A 80 -1.12 -13.30 -2.24
CA SER A 80 -2.04 -14.18 -1.49
C SER A 80 -3.25 -13.41 -0.95
N MET A 81 -3.02 -12.24 -0.34
CA MET A 81 -4.09 -11.38 0.16
C MET A 81 -5.04 -10.94 -0.95
N VAL A 82 -4.49 -10.49 -2.07
CA VAL A 82 -5.27 -10.01 -3.24
C VAL A 82 -6.15 -11.11 -3.82
N ARG A 83 -5.65 -12.34 -3.90
CA ARG A 83 -6.42 -13.49 -4.43
C ARG A 83 -7.55 -13.95 -3.51
N LEU A 84 -7.41 -13.74 -2.21
CA LEU A 84 -8.42 -14.13 -1.22
C LEU A 84 -9.58 -13.14 -1.11
N GLN A 85 -9.46 -11.94 -1.68
CA GLN A 85 -10.46 -10.89 -1.54
C GLN A 85 -11.57 -10.98 -2.58
N ASP A 86 -12.81 -10.75 -2.13
CA ASP A 86 -13.94 -10.46 -3.01
C ASP A 86 -13.91 -8.96 -3.40
N TRP A 87 -13.22 -8.68 -4.50
CA TRP A 87 -13.07 -7.30 -5.00
C TRP A 87 -14.39 -6.65 -5.37
N SER A 88 -15.38 -7.43 -5.83
CA SER A 88 -16.72 -6.92 -6.13
C SER A 88 -17.38 -6.35 -4.88
N MET A 89 -17.22 -7.03 -3.76
CA MET A 89 -17.74 -6.59 -2.47
C MET A 89 -16.92 -5.43 -1.89
N LEU A 90 -15.58 -5.49 -1.95
CA LEU A 90 -14.69 -4.46 -1.41
C LEU A 90 -14.84 -3.12 -2.12
N LEU A 91 -15.00 -3.15 -3.45
CA LEU A 91 -15.16 -1.95 -4.28
C LEU A 91 -16.63 -1.50 -4.38
N SER A 92 -17.54 -2.15 -3.68
CA SER A 92 -18.93 -1.74 -3.55
C SER A 92 -19.26 -1.44 -2.09
N ASP A 93 -20.17 -0.52 -1.84
CA ASP A 93 -20.69 -0.28 -0.48
C ASP A 93 -21.77 -1.30 -0.09
N ARG A 94 -21.77 -2.46 -0.74
CA ARG A 94 -22.75 -3.50 -0.45
C ARG A 94 -22.44 -4.15 0.90
N VAL A 95 -23.43 -4.15 1.75
CA VAL A 95 -23.41 -4.90 3.01
C VAL A 95 -23.98 -6.29 2.75
N LYS A 96 -23.35 -7.32 3.35
CA LYS A 96 -23.91 -8.67 3.26
C LYS A 96 -25.37 -8.67 3.75
N ARG A 97 -26.28 -9.24 2.97
CA ARG A 97 -27.70 -9.33 3.34
C ARG A 97 -27.93 -9.92 4.74
N SER A 98 -27.06 -10.84 5.16
CA SER A 98 -27.10 -11.43 6.51
C SER A 98 -26.84 -10.42 7.64
N SER A 99 -26.12 -9.34 7.35
CA SER A 99 -25.76 -8.29 8.32
C SER A 99 -26.75 -7.13 8.36
N LEU A 100 -27.73 -7.09 7.44
CA LEU A 100 -28.77 -6.07 7.42
C LEU A 100 -29.88 -6.42 8.42
N THR A 101 -30.37 -5.40 9.12
CA THR A 101 -31.60 -5.51 9.93
C THR A 101 -32.83 -5.69 9.04
N PHE A 102 -33.92 -6.16 9.61
CA PHE A 102 -35.15 -6.39 8.83
C PHE A 102 -35.66 -5.12 8.11
N PRO A 103 -35.73 -3.94 8.76
CA PRO A 103 -36.13 -2.71 8.07
C PRO A 103 -35.20 -2.29 6.93
N GLU A 104 -33.88 -2.51 7.08
CA GLU A 104 -32.89 -2.21 6.03
C GLU A 104 -33.03 -3.14 4.83
N LYS A 105 -33.33 -4.43 5.07
CA LYS A 105 -33.65 -5.39 4.00
C LYS A 105 -34.88 -4.97 3.20
N GLU A 106 -35.95 -4.59 3.89
CA GLU A 106 -37.20 -4.15 3.26
C GLU A 106 -36.97 -2.89 2.43
N ASN A 107 -36.24 -1.88 2.96
CA ASN A 107 -35.94 -0.66 2.25
C ASN A 107 -35.05 -0.90 1.02
N SER A 108 -34.04 -1.78 1.13
CA SER A 108 -33.14 -2.09 0.01
C SER A 108 -33.84 -2.83 -1.14
N GLU A 109 -34.92 -3.53 -0.88
CA GLU A 109 -35.73 -4.22 -1.89
C GLU A 109 -36.81 -3.31 -2.51
N ARG A 110 -37.27 -2.32 -1.74
CA ARG A 110 -38.38 -1.43 -2.18
C ARG A 110 -37.89 -0.30 -3.07
N TYR A 111 -36.63 0.15 -2.95
CA TYR A 111 -36.08 1.30 -3.67
C TYR A 111 -34.82 0.92 -4.43
N VAL A 112 -34.86 1.03 -5.76
CA VAL A 112 -33.68 0.89 -6.64
C VAL A 112 -32.76 2.11 -6.51
N PHE A 113 -33.32 3.24 -6.08
CA PHE A 113 -32.60 4.51 -5.93
C PHE A 113 -33.22 5.33 -4.80
N SER A 114 -32.43 5.72 -3.80
CA SER A 114 -32.88 6.62 -2.72
C SER A 114 -32.00 7.87 -2.68
N LEU A 115 -32.63 9.03 -2.84
CA LEU A 115 -31.98 10.31 -2.63
C LEU A 115 -32.26 10.76 -1.18
N PRO A 116 -31.26 11.02 -0.36
CA PRO A 116 -31.47 11.57 0.97
C PRO A 116 -31.86 13.06 0.83
N PHE A 117 -33.15 13.37 0.93
CA PHE A 117 -33.62 14.73 1.07
C PHE A 117 -33.55 15.17 2.53
N GLY A 118 -32.46 15.81 2.91
CA GLY A 118 -32.35 16.49 4.22
C GLY A 118 -32.80 17.95 4.09
N ARG A 119 -33.56 18.43 5.09
CA ARG A 119 -34.06 19.83 5.17
C ARG A 119 -32.95 20.83 5.53
N SER A 120 -31.69 20.51 5.29
CA SER A 120 -30.54 21.40 5.51
C SER A 120 -30.17 22.09 4.21
N LYS A 121 -30.09 23.42 4.24
CA LYS A 121 -29.65 24.32 3.16
C LYS A 121 -28.14 24.15 2.83
N LYS A 122 -27.58 22.99 3.03
CA LYS A 122 -26.19 22.69 2.68
C LYS A 122 -26.16 21.98 1.33
N GLU A 123 -25.35 22.49 0.45
CA GLU A 123 -25.08 22.04 -0.92
C GLU A 123 -25.26 20.55 -1.11
N ILE A 124 -26.01 20.16 -2.15
CA ILE A 124 -26.09 18.77 -2.59
C ILE A 124 -24.71 18.44 -3.17
N THR A 125 -23.78 18.10 -2.31
CA THR A 125 -22.52 17.50 -2.74
C THR A 125 -22.90 16.07 -3.13
N ILE A 126 -22.83 15.78 -4.42
CA ILE A 126 -22.84 14.39 -4.90
C ILE A 126 -21.53 13.78 -4.39
N GLN A 127 -21.54 13.34 -3.13
CA GLN A 127 -20.49 12.48 -2.60
C GLN A 127 -20.50 11.23 -3.46
N GLY A 128 -19.32 10.79 -3.89
CA GLY A 128 -19.18 9.66 -4.79
C GLY A 128 -20.08 8.49 -4.38
N MET A 129 -20.66 7.81 -5.36
CA MET A 129 -21.62 6.72 -5.15
C MET A 129 -21.06 5.55 -4.32
N ILE A 130 -19.75 5.52 -4.08
CA ILE A 130 -19.04 4.50 -3.31
C ILE A 130 -18.27 5.20 -2.19
N LYS A 131 -18.58 4.87 -0.94
CA LYS A 131 -17.89 5.41 0.25
C LYS A 131 -16.57 4.71 0.53
N GLY A 132 -16.39 3.48 0.04
CA GLY A 132 -15.17 2.69 0.21
C GLY A 132 -14.97 2.14 1.62
N GLN A 133 -16.03 2.06 2.44
CA GLN A 133 -15.92 1.63 3.83
C GLN A 133 -15.36 0.22 3.98
N ASN A 134 -15.77 -0.72 3.11
CA ASN A 134 -15.26 -2.08 3.14
C ASN A 134 -13.75 -2.14 2.87
N LEU A 135 -13.29 -1.30 1.93
CA LEU A 135 -11.87 -1.21 1.60
C LEU A 135 -11.08 -0.55 2.74
N GLN A 136 -11.63 0.51 3.34
CA GLN A 136 -11.02 1.17 4.50
C GLN A 136 -10.86 0.21 5.68
N ASN A 137 -11.90 -0.57 6.00
CA ASN A 137 -11.84 -1.56 7.08
C ASN A 137 -10.75 -2.60 6.81
N LEU A 138 -10.69 -3.15 5.58
CA LEU A 138 -9.64 -4.10 5.21
C LEU A 138 -8.23 -3.50 5.41
N PHE A 139 -8.00 -2.26 4.99
CA PHE A 139 -6.69 -1.63 5.19
C PHE A 139 -6.39 -1.35 6.65
N SER A 140 -7.37 -0.93 7.43
CA SER A 140 -7.19 -0.75 8.87
C SER A 140 -6.75 -2.05 9.53
N ASP A 141 -7.34 -3.18 9.16
CA ASP A 141 -6.96 -4.49 9.69
C ASP A 141 -5.55 -4.90 9.25
N LEU A 142 -5.19 -4.68 7.99
CA LEU A 142 -3.87 -5.02 7.45
C LEU A 142 -2.75 -4.11 7.98
N THR A 143 -3.07 -2.90 8.43
CA THR A 143 -2.09 -1.92 8.93
C THR A 143 -2.21 -1.65 10.42
N ILE A 144 -2.80 -2.57 11.19
CA ILE A 144 -3.10 -2.38 12.62
C ILE A 144 -1.86 -2.03 13.44
N GLY A 145 -0.68 -2.53 13.09
CA GLY A 145 0.59 -2.22 13.74
C GLY A 145 1.16 -0.83 13.42
N TYR A 146 0.55 -0.10 12.50
CA TYR A 146 1.00 1.21 12.01
C TYR A 146 0.00 2.33 12.26
N HIS A 147 -1.02 2.10 13.10
CA HIS A 147 -2.05 3.10 13.40
C HIS A 147 -1.49 4.41 14.00
N ASP A 148 -0.40 4.34 14.73
CA ASP A 148 0.25 5.49 15.34
C ASP A 148 1.30 6.14 14.43
N SER A 149 1.54 5.58 13.23
CA SER A 149 2.45 6.16 12.25
C SER A 149 1.83 7.37 11.60
N VAL A 150 2.23 8.55 12.04
CA VAL A 150 1.75 9.83 11.50
C VAL A 150 2.54 10.24 10.26
N ASP A 151 3.77 9.74 10.09
CA ASP A 151 4.67 10.11 9.00
C ASP A 151 5.00 8.90 8.12
N PHE A 152 4.55 8.95 6.88
CA PHE A 152 4.82 7.92 5.87
C PHE A 152 6.30 7.81 5.50
N ASN A 153 7.11 8.81 5.85
CA ASN A 153 8.57 8.72 5.70
C ASN A 153 9.22 7.78 6.73
N GLN A 154 8.50 7.41 7.78
CA GLN A 154 8.98 6.51 8.85
C GLN A 154 8.57 5.05 8.64
N LEU A 155 7.88 4.73 7.56
CA LEU A 155 7.60 3.34 7.19
C LEU A 155 8.90 2.60 6.82
N ASN A 156 8.83 1.28 6.75
CA ASN A 156 10.00 0.46 6.37
C ASN A 156 10.60 0.92 5.04
N ILE A 157 9.76 1.35 4.11
CA ILE A 157 10.14 2.08 2.91
C ILE A 157 9.30 3.36 2.88
N PRO A 158 9.90 4.55 2.81
CA PRO A 158 9.17 5.81 2.68
C PRO A 158 8.18 5.79 1.53
N PHE A 159 6.94 6.26 1.81
CA PHE A 159 5.81 6.17 0.89
C PHE A 159 5.15 7.53 0.63
N ALA A 160 4.71 7.77 -0.62
CA ALA A 160 3.98 8.96 -1.06
C ALA A 160 2.79 8.63 -2.00
#